data_5c262a2c0e001c511717bb863b00316a
#
_entry.id   5c262a2c0e001c511717bb863b00316a
#
_cell.length_a   1.000
_cell.length_b   1.000
_cell.length_c   1.000
_cell.angle_alpha   90.00
_cell.angle_beta   90.00
_cell.angle_gamma   90.00
#
_symmetry.space_group_name_H-M   'P 1'
#
loop_
_entity.id
_entity.type
_entity.pdbx_description
1 polymer ?
#
loop_
_entity_poly.entity_id
_entity_poly.type
_entity_poly.pdbx_seq_one_letter_code
_entity_poly.pdbx_strand_id
1 'polypeptide(L)'
;MQKINCFLNNYEEVSELESCYTVSMKRREVQKELSTKKKVRKRKMANKLPVGIQVYGLRDLLENTPENFKDVMQKIKDMGYDGVELAGLYGLEPENVKAILDEVGLVPISAHVAFAEMMENLDQILKDYSTIGVKYLVMPYMAEEYRPVNPEGFESFLPLLNEVGKKIHDAGMTFLYHNHDFEFVKLPDGRWGYDAMFEAIPHDHLMSELDTCWCDVATGEAPEFVEKYTDRIPVVHLKDYIKKGEVKNMYKLIGIDTEEEEGDTGYFGFRPVGFGQMIWEPVLDASIKANANWVIVEQDEHYEMDPLECARRSREYLKILGW
;
A
#
# COMPACT_ATOMS: atom_id res chain seq x y z
N MET A 1 -8.97 37.48 -71.17
CA MET A 1 -9.55 36.41 -70.32
C MET A 1 -8.61 35.21 -70.06
N GLN A 2 -7.55 34.92 -70.83
CA GLN A 2 -6.62 33.77 -70.61
C GLN A 2 -5.61 33.96 -69.47
N LYS A 3 -5.31 35.17 -68.99
CA LYS A 3 -4.34 35.40 -67.90
C LYS A 3 -4.95 35.27 -66.48
N ILE A 4 -6.28 35.33 -66.33
CA ILE A 4 -6.95 35.22 -65.02
C ILE A 4 -7.16 33.76 -64.61
N ASN A 5 -7.36 32.86 -65.59
CA ASN A 5 -7.52 31.41 -65.30
C ASN A 5 -6.21 30.75 -64.82
N CYS A 6 -5.05 31.26 -65.21
CA CYS A 6 -3.75 30.70 -64.75
C CYS A 6 -3.44 31.06 -63.31
N PHE A 7 -3.95 32.23 -62.78
CA PHE A 7 -3.77 32.65 -61.42
C PHE A 7 -4.71 31.93 -60.43
N LEU A 8 -5.92 31.56 -60.85
CA LEU A 8 -6.87 30.87 -60.02
C LEU A 8 -6.51 29.39 -59.80
N ASN A 9 -5.99 28.70 -60.84
CA ASN A 9 -5.52 27.32 -60.72
C ASN A 9 -4.30 27.19 -59.79
N ASN A 10 -3.40 28.19 -59.76
CA ASN A 10 -2.28 28.17 -58.81
C ASN A 10 -2.70 28.41 -57.35
N TYR A 11 -3.81 29.13 -57.09
CA TYR A 11 -4.32 29.37 -55.72
C TYR A 11 -5.02 28.10 -55.17
N GLU A 12 -5.74 27.36 -55.98
CA GLU A 12 -6.37 26.09 -55.55
C GLU A 12 -5.31 25.00 -55.26
N GLU A 13 -4.29 24.82 -56.14
CA GLU A 13 -3.19 23.90 -55.88
C GLU A 13 -2.37 24.25 -54.61
N VAL A 14 -2.11 25.53 -54.36
CA VAL A 14 -1.41 25.96 -53.16
C VAL A 14 -2.25 25.73 -51.88
N SER A 15 -3.57 25.95 -51.93
CA SER A 15 -4.48 25.68 -50.82
C SER A 15 -4.63 24.21 -50.50
N GLU A 16 -4.66 23.34 -51.53
CA GLU A 16 -4.69 21.88 -51.33
C GLU A 16 -3.37 21.34 -50.78
N LEU A 17 -2.23 21.87 -51.21
CA LEU A 17 -0.91 21.53 -50.69
C LEU A 17 -0.73 21.99 -49.24
N GLU A 18 -1.18 23.18 -48.86
CA GLU A 18 -1.17 23.66 -47.47
C GLU A 18 -2.11 22.84 -46.59
N SER A 19 -3.29 22.44 -47.09
CA SER A 19 -4.21 21.56 -46.39
C SER A 19 -3.61 20.17 -46.18
N CYS A 20 -3.01 19.57 -47.19
CA CYS A 20 -2.32 18.29 -47.08
C CYS A 20 -1.10 18.33 -46.17
N TYR A 21 -0.32 19.43 -46.17
CA TYR A 21 0.80 19.61 -45.26
C TYR A 21 0.36 19.73 -43.83
N THR A 22 -0.69 20.51 -43.55
CA THR A 22 -1.27 20.69 -42.21
C THR A 22 -1.83 19.39 -41.64
N VAL A 23 -2.51 18.59 -42.47
CA VAL A 23 -3.01 17.24 -42.09
C VAL A 23 -1.85 16.28 -41.81
N SER A 24 -0.79 16.34 -42.64
CA SER A 24 0.41 15.50 -42.47
C SER A 24 1.15 15.86 -41.18
N MET A 25 1.28 17.15 -40.86
CA MET A 25 1.92 17.62 -39.61
C MET A 25 1.11 17.19 -38.37
N LYS A 26 -0.21 17.37 -38.35
CA LYS A 26 -1.08 16.89 -37.27
C LYS A 26 -0.99 15.38 -37.09
N ARG A 27 -0.94 14.60 -38.18
CA ARG A 27 -0.74 13.14 -38.09
C ARG A 27 0.61 12.77 -37.47
N ARG A 28 1.70 13.50 -37.81
CA ARG A 28 3.02 13.29 -37.22
C ARG A 28 3.05 13.62 -35.73
N GLU A 29 2.39 14.68 -35.30
CA GLU A 29 2.27 15.07 -33.89
C GLU A 29 1.50 14.01 -33.09
N VAL A 30 0.35 13.57 -33.60
CA VAL A 30 -0.44 12.48 -32.99
C VAL A 30 0.35 11.18 -32.91
N GLN A 31 1.11 10.82 -33.97
CA GLN A 31 1.95 9.63 -33.95
C GLN A 31 3.12 9.77 -32.96
N LYS A 32 3.70 10.95 -32.83
CA LYS A 32 4.75 11.26 -31.86
C LYS A 32 4.22 11.15 -30.43
N GLU A 33 3.04 11.68 -30.17
CA GLU A 33 2.37 11.61 -28.89
C GLU A 33 1.99 10.16 -28.53
N LEU A 34 1.44 9.39 -29.46
CA LEU A 34 1.14 7.96 -29.30
C LEU A 34 2.41 7.13 -29.07
N SER A 35 3.50 7.45 -29.77
CA SER A 35 4.80 6.79 -29.59
C SER A 35 5.39 7.11 -28.20
N THR A 36 5.26 8.36 -27.74
CA THR A 36 5.70 8.79 -26.43
C THR A 36 4.87 8.12 -25.33
N LYS A 37 3.54 8.11 -25.47
CA LYS A 37 2.64 7.38 -24.56
C LYS A 37 2.94 5.87 -24.53
N LYS A 38 3.23 5.24 -25.68
CA LYS A 38 3.66 3.84 -25.73
C LYS A 38 5.01 3.60 -25.07
N LYS A 39 5.99 4.49 -25.21
CA LYS A 39 7.29 4.39 -24.55
C LYS A 39 7.18 4.56 -23.05
N VAL A 40 6.39 5.54 -22.58
CA VAL A 40 6.10 5.75 -21.15
C VAL A 40 5.39 4.53 -20.58
N ARG A 41 4.35 4.01 -21.27
CA ARG A 41 3.63 2.81 -20.83
C ARG A 41 4.56 1.58 -20.79
N LYS A 42 5.47 1.41 -21.77
CA LYS A 42 6.43 0.29 -21.81
C LYS A 42 7.50 0.42 -20.70
N ARG A 43 7.89 1.64 -20.34
CA ARG A 43 8.81 1.91 -19.24
C ARG A 43 8.15 1.69 -17.87
N LYS A 44 6.86 2.09 -17.72
CA LYS A 44 6.03 1.76 -16.54
C LYS A 44 5.85 0.25 -16.36
N MET A 45 5.72 -0.52 -17.44
CA MET A 45 5.59 -2.00 -17.39
C MET A 45 6.90 -2.73 -17.01
N ALA A 46 8.06 -2.09 -17.12
CA ALA A 46 9.36 -2.71 -16.86
C ALA A 46 9.78 -2.66 -15.38
N ASN A 47 9.15 -1.81 -14.56
CA ASN A 47 9.54 -1.55 -13.18
C ASN A 47 8.37 -1.72 -12.19
N LYS A 48 7.49 -2.68 -12.42
CA LYS A 48 6.39 -2.95 -11.48
C LYS A 48 6.90 -3.68 -10.25
N LEU A 49 6.34 -3.31 -9.11
CA LEU A 49 6.54 -4.03 -7.87
C LEU A 49 5.62 -5.26 -7.82
N PRO A 50 6.01 -6.34 -7.17
CA PRO A 50 5.11 -7.45 -6.88
C PRO A 50 3.98 -7.01 -5.95
N VAL A 51 2.82 -7.67 -6.08
CA VAL A 51 1.60 -7.34 -5.35
C VAL A 51 1.31 -8.41 -4.32
N GLY A 52 1.35 -8.06 -3.05
CA GLY A 52 0.93 -8.89 -1.94
C GLY A 52 -0.50 -8.61 -1.49
N ILE A 53 -0.99 -9.43 -0.58
CA ILE A 53 -2.22 -9.23 0.16
C ILE A 53 -2.00 -9.49 1.65
N GLN A 54 -2.54 -8.64 2.50
CA GLN A 54 -2.57 -8.81 3.94
C GLN A 54 -3.75 -9.73 4.31
N VAL A 55 -3.46 -10.82 5.02
CA VAL A 55 -4.46 -11.88 5.25
C VAL A 55 -5.37 -11.65 6.46
N TYR A 56 -5.15 -10.58 7.24
CA TYR A 56 -6.07 -10.19 8.33
C TYR A 56 -7.50 -9.98 7.82
N GLY A 57 -7.64 -9.37 6.66
CA GLY A 57 -8.93 -9.20 6.01
C GLY A 57 -9.64 -10.52 5.64
N LEU A 58 -8.92 -11.63 5.65
CA LEU A 58 -9.46 -12.97 5.36
C LEU A 58 -9.56 -13.85 6.63
N ARG A 59 -9.35 -13.25 7.82
CA ARG A 59 -9.24 -13.98 9.11
C ARG A 59 -10.43 -14.91 9.40
N ASP A 60 -11.64 -14.50 9.05
CA ASP A 60 -12.85 -15.28 9.27
C ASP A 60 -12.97 -16.52 8.37
N LEU A 61 -12.13 -16.61 7.34
CA LEU A 61 -12.04 -17.76 6.44
C LEU A 61 -10.91 -18.72 6.83
N LEU A 62 -10.02 -18.30 7.75
CA LEU A 62 -8.83 -19.04 8.15
C LEU A 62 -9.11 -19.84 9.41
N GLU A 63 -9.38 -21.11 9.23
CA GLU A 63 -9.51 -22.11 10.30
C GLU A 63 -8.13 -22.66 10.69
N ASN A 64 -8.04 -23.21 11.91
CA ASN A 64 -6.79 -23.77 12.45
C ASN A 64 -6.46 -25.15 11.85
N THR A 65 -6.57 -25.29 10.54
CA THR A 65 -6.22 -26.53 9.82
C THR A 65 -5.34 -26.24 8.61
N PRO A 66 -4.30 -27.07 8.36
CA PRO A 66 -3.42 -26.91 7.20
C PRO A 66 -4.18 -26.94 5.86
N GLU A 67 -5.22 -27.76 5.76
CA GLU A 67 -6.03 -27.94 4.55
C GLU A 67 -6.82 -26.66 4.22
N ASN A 68 -7.46 -26.05 5.23
CA ASN A 68 -8.19 -24.79 5.04
C ASN A 68 -7.23 -23.65 4.70
N PHE A 69 -6.12 -23.50 5.46
CA PHE A 69 -5.12 -22.48 5.18
C PHE A 69 -4.59 -22.59 3.73
N LYS A 70 -4.27 -23.82 3.29
CA LYS A 70 -3.83 -24.10 1.91
C LYS A 70 -4.88 -23.71 0.89
N ASP A 71 -6.16 -24.03 1.10
CA ASP A 71 -7.25 -23.69 0.18
C ASP A 71 -7.40 -22.19 0.02
N VAL A 72 -7.34 -21.41 1.11
CA VAL A 72 -7.39 -19.95 1.06
C VAL A 72 -6.16 -19.39 0.35
N MET A 73 -4.95 -19.86 0.66
CA MET A 73 -3.71 -19.41 -0.01
C MET A 73 -3.74 -19.74 -1.51
N GLN A 74 -4.28 -20.90 -1.90
CA GLN A 74 -4.43 -21.23 -3.32
C GLN A 74 -5.38 -20.28 -4.04
N LYS A 75 -6.51 -19.92 -3.43
CA LYS A 75 -7.43 -18.92 -3.98
C LYS A 75 -6.76 -17.56 -4.16
N ILE A 76 -5.96 -17.11 -3.19
CA ILE A 76 -5.15 -15.88 -3.30
C ILE A 76 -4.19 -15.97 -4.50
N LYS A 77 -3.48 -17.09 -4.64
CA LYS A 77 -2.57 -17.33 -5.77
C LYS A 77 -3.28 -17.30 -7.11
N ASP A 78 -4.43 -17.94 -7.20
CA ASP A 78 -5.24 -18.02 -8.43
C ASP A 78 -5.76 -16.64 -8.86
N MET A 79 -5.99 -15.72 -7.92
CA MET A 79 -6.28 -14.31 -8.21
C MET A 79 -5.07 -13.58 -8.80
N GLY A 80 -3.85 -14.12 -8.64
CA GLY A 80 -2.60 -13.59 -9.17
C GLY A 80 -1.87 -12.65 -8.23
N TYR A 81 -2.01 -12.82 -6.92
CA TYR A 81 -1.12 -12.24 -5.93
C TYR A 81 0.24 -12.96 -5.94
N ASP A 82 1.31 -12.22 -5.63
CA ASP A 82 2.67 -12.74 -5.64
C ASP A 82 3.13 -13.21 -4.25
N GLY A 83 2.54 -12.67 -3.18
CA GLY A 83 2.88 -13.01 -1.80
C GLY A 83 1.80 -12.60 -0.83
N VAL A 84 2.05 -12.90 0.44
CA VAL A 84 1.14 -12.61 1.56
C VAL A 84 1.88 -11.92 2.70
N GLU A 85 1.16 -11.06 3.39
CA GLU A 85 1.52 -10.58 4.72
C GLU A 85 0.66 -11.31 5.74
N LEU A 86 1.32 -11.93 6.70
CA LEU A 86 0.68 -12.74 7.73
C LEU A 86 0.18 -11.84 8.87
N ALA A 87 -0.91 -12.27 9.51
CA ALA A 87 -1.44 -11.69 10.74
C ALA A 87 -1.67 -12.81 11.77
N GLY A 88 -0.56 -13.39 12.23
CA GLY A 88 -0.55 -14.60 13.03
C GLY A 88 -0.35 -15.88 12.21
N LEU A 89 -0.29 -17.02 12.90
CA LEU A 89 -0.06 -18.35 12.31
C LEU A 89 -1.32 -19.22 12.26
N TYR A 90 -2.45 -18.70 12.69
CA TYR A 90 -3.76 -19.39 12.66
C TYR A 90 -3.73 -20.79 13.31
N GLY A 91 -2.97 -20.93 14.41
CA GLY A 91 -2.82 -22.21 15.13
C GLY A 91 -1.98 -23.27 14.43
N LEU A 92 -1.30 -22.91 13.34
CA LEU A 92 -0.40 -23.79 12.61
C LEU A 92 1.05 -23.64 13.10
N GLU A 93 1.82 -24.73 13.00
CA GLU A 93 3.26 -24.67 13.21
C GLU A 93 3.94 -23.92 12.06
N PRO A 94 5.02 -23.15 12.32
CA PRO A 94 5.73 -22.36 11.31
C PRO A 94 6.17 -23.17 10.08
N GLU A 95 6.61 -24.42 10.29
CA GLU A 95 7.02 -25.33 9.23
C GLU A 95 5.87 -25.68 8.29
N ASN A 96 4.65 -25.83 8.84
CA ASN A 96 3.46 -26.11 8.04
C ASN A 96 3.05 -24.89 7.21
N VAL A 97 3.09 -23.68 7.80
CA VAL A 97 2.83 -22.42 7.07
C VAL A 97 3.82 -22.28 5.91
N LYS A 98 5.13 -22.47 6.19
CA LYS A 98 6.16 -22.42 5.16
C LYS A 98 5.91 -23.41 4.04
N ALA A 99 5.69 -24.68 4.38
CA ALA A 99 5.50 -25.75 3.40
C ALA A 99 4.29 -25.47 2.48
N ILE A 100 3.19 -24.92 3.04
CA ILE A 100 2.01 -24.55 2.27
C ILE A 100 2.30 -23.39 1.33
N LEU A 101 2.94 -22.32 1.83
CA LEU A 101 3.27 -21.15 1.02
C LEU A 101 4.24 -21.50 -0.12
N ASP A 102 5.23 -22.35 0.15
CA ASP A 102 6.16 -22.87 -0.86
C ASP A 102 5.43 -23.70 -1.93
N GLU A 103 4.52 -24.60 -1.51
CA GLU A 103 3.75 -25.46 -2.42
C GLU A 103 2.83 -24.64 -3.34
N VAL A 104 2.14 -23.64 -2.77
CA VAL A 104 1.23 -22.73 -3.49
C VAL A 104 2.03 -21.72 -4.35
N GLY A 105 3.26 -21.41 -3.96
CA GLY A 105 4.11 -20.45 -4.64
C GLY A 105 3.79 -19.00 -4.30
N LEU A 106 3.41 -18.72 -3.05
CA LEU A 106 3.26 -17.38 -2.49
C LEU A 106 4.49 -17.03 -1.65
N VAL A 107 4.99 -15.80 -1.80
CA VAL A 107 6.10 -15.29 -0.98
C VAL A 107 5.57 -14.86 0.38
N PRO A 108 6.13 -15.36 1.52
CA PRO A 108 5.87 -14.79 2.84
C PRO A 108 6.63 -13.45 2.96
N ILE A 109 5.93 -12.34 2.76
CA ILE A 109 6.56 -11.01 2.65
C ILE A 109 6.91 -10.49 4.04
N SER A 110 5.89 -10.37 4.87
CA SER A 110 5.87 -9.68 6.15
C SER A 110 4.91 -10.35 7.12
N ALA A 111 4.97 -9.95 8.38
CA ALA A 111 4.01 -10.39 9.39
C ALA A 111 3.70 -9.26 10.37
N HIS A 112 2.42 -8.98 10.58
CA HIS A 112 1.93 -8.12 11.64
C HIS A 112 2.00 -8.86 12.98
N VAL A 113 2.69 -8.26 13.95
CA VAL A 113 2.85 -8.78 15.31
C VAL A 113 2.63 -7.64 16.28
N ALA A 114 1.75 -7.83 17.26
CA ALA A 114 1.48 -6.81 18.27
C ALA A 114 2.74 -6.48 19.08
N PHE A 115 2.97 -5.19 19.39
CA PHE A 115 4.17 -4.76 20.13
C PHE A 115 4.26 -5.40 21.52
N ALA A 116 3.13 -5.57 22.21
CA ALA A 116 3.08 -6.25 23.50
C ALA A 116 3.59 -7.70 23.38
N GLU A 117 3.21 -8.41 22.34
CA GLU A 117 3.67 -9.77 22.06
C GLU A 117 5.18 -9.81 21.77
N MET A 118 5.69 -8.83 21.00
CA MET A 118 7.13 -8.67 20.76
C MET A 118 7.90 -8.44 22.06
N MET A 119 7.34 -7.65 22.99
CA MET A 119 7.99 -7.39 24.29
C MET A 119 8.04 -8.64 25.19
N GLU A 120 7.08 -9.55 25.06
CA GLU A 120 7.01 -10.77 25.86
C GLU A 120 7.84 -11.91 25.26
N ASN A 121 7.83 -12.10 23.94
CA ASN A 121 8.26 -13.34 23.30
C ASN A 121 9.11 -13.13 22.02
N LEU A 122 9.87 -12.04 21.92
CA LEU A 122 10.59 -11.68 20.67
C LEU A 122 11.44 -12.81 20.11
N ASP A 123 12.19 -13.54 20.96
CA ASP A 123 13.07 -14.62 20.50
C ASP A 123 12.30 -15.75 19.81
N GLN A 124 11.10 -16.09 20.32
CA GLN A 124 10.25 -17.12 19.69
C GLN A 124 9.65 -16.58 18.38
N ILE A 125 9.19 -15.33 18.37
CA ILE A 125 8.65 -14.66 17.18
C ILE A 125 9.71 -14.65 16.06
N LEU A 126 10.94 -14.26 16.37
CA LEU A 126 12.04 -14.23 15.42
C LEU A 126 12.32 -15.64 14.85
N LYS A 127 12.32 -16.66 15.69
CA LYS A 127 12.50 -18.04 15.27
C LYS A 127 11.40 -18.51 14.33
N ASP A 128 10.13 -18.28 14.70
CA ASP A 128 8.98 -18.74 13.96
C ASP A 128 8.88 -18.08 12.58
N TYR A 129 8.95 -16.77 12.52
CA TYR A 129 8.87 -16.03 11.26
C TYR A 129 10.13 -16.18 10.39
N SER A 130 11.31 -16.40 11.00
CA SER A 130 12.51 -16.80 10.25
C SER A 130 12.36 -18.20 9.64
N THR A 131 11.75 -19.15 10.34
CA THR A 131 11.43 -20.48 9.82
C THR A 131 10.53 -20.42 8.60
N ILE A 132 9.51 -19.56 8.63
CA ILE A 132 8.60 -19.31 7.50
C ILE A 132 9.33 -18.63 6.33
N GLY A 133 10.37 -17.83 6.62
CA GLY A 133 11.12 -17.05 5.64
C GLY A 133 10.58 -15.64 5.46
N VAL A 134 9.84 -15.11 6.44
CA VAL A 134 9.36 -13.72 6.48
C VAL A 134 10.55 -12.77 6.57
N LYS A 135 10.54 -11.71 5.76
CA LYS A 135 11.61 -10.72 5.74
C LYS A 135 11.35 -9.54 6.66
N TYR A 136 10.11 -9.15 6.80
CA TYR A 136 9.70 -7.96 7.55
C TYR A 136 8.80 -8.34 8.72
N LEU A 137 9.18 -7.95 9.95
CA LEU A 137 8.26 -7.92 11.09
C LEU A 137 7.67 -6.54 11.21
N VAL A 138 6.36 -6.45 11.37
CA VAL A 138 5.62 -5.19 11.35
C VAL A 138 4.89 -5.00 12.67
N MET A 139 5.10 -3.85 13.29
CA MET A 139 4.23 -3.38 14.37
C MET A 139 2.98 -2.75 13.74
N PRO A 140 1.79 -3.38 13.91
CA PRO A 140 0.58 -2.95 13.20
C PRO A 140 -0.16 -1.77 13.84
N TYR A 141 0.13 -1.45 15.10
CA TYR A 141 -0.67 -0.50 15.85
C TYR A 141 0.05 0.04 17.08
N MET A 142 -0.06 1.34 17.32
CA MET A 142 0.48 2.02 18.53
C MET A 142 -0.62 2.17 19.58
N ALA A 143 -0.36 1.69 20.80
CA ALA A 143 -1.27 1.84 21.93
C ALA A 143 -1.51 3.33 22.25
N GLU A 144 -2.68 3.65 22.75
CA GLU A 144 -3.17 5.01 22.88
C GLU A 144 -2.26 5.89 23.75
N GLU A 145 -1.73 5.34 24.84
CA GLU A 145 -0.82 6.02 25.75
C GLU A 145 0.49 6.48 25.09
N TYR A 146 0.88 5.85 23.97
CA TYR A 146 2.12 6.14 23.23
C TYR A 146 1.92 7.01 21.99
N ARG A 147 0.68 7.40 21.67
CA ARG A 147 0.41 8.20 20.47
C ARG A 147 0.98 9.61 20.58
N PRO A 148 1.34 10.25 19.45
CA PRO A 148 1.93 11.60 19.46
C PRO A 148 1.06 12.68 20.10
N VAL A 149 -0.25 12.46 20.21
CA VAL A 149 -1.16 13.34 20.97
C VAL A 149 -0.83 13.39 22.47
N ASN A 150 -0.14 12.37 22.98
CA ASN A 150 0.43 12.32 24.33
C ASN A 150 1.97 12.40 24.24
N PRO A 151 2.58 13.60 24.26
CA PRO A 151 4.02 13.76 24.01
C PRO A 151 4.92 13.00 24.99
N GLU A 152 4.57 12.94 26.28
CA GLU A 152 5.37 12.22 27.29
C GLU A 152 5.36 10.71 27.04
N GLY A 153 4.19 10.15 26.74
CA GLY A 153 4.05 8.75 26.38
C GLY A 153 4.79 8.41 25.09
N PHE A 154 4.62 9.25 24.07
CA PHE A 154 5.30 9.09 22.80
C PHE A 154 6.84 9.12 22.93
N GLU A 155 7.39 10.11 23.63
CA GLU A 155 8.84 10.21 23.86
C GLU A 155 9.37 9.01 24.65
N SER A 156 8.62 8.50 25.62
CA SER A 156 9.01 7.32 26.41
C SER A 156 8.98 6.02 25.60
N PHE A 157 8.19 5.97 24.55
CA PHE A 157 8.04 4.80 23.67
C PHE A 157 9.17 4.64 22.66
N LEU A 158 9.73 5.75 22.15
CA LEU A 158 10.74 5.72 21.09
C LEU A 158 11.99 4.88 21.44
N PRO A 159 12.54 4.92 22.68
CA PRO A 159 13.64 4.04 23.06
C PRO A 159 13.29 2.55 23.05
N LEU A 160 12.06 2.19 23.46
CA LEU A 160 11.59 0.79 23.45
C LEU A 160 11.46 0.28 22.03
N LEU A 161 10.88 1.09 21.15
CA LEU A 161 10.74 0.76 19.74
C LEU A 161 12.11 0.59 19.06
N ASN A 162 13.06 1.46 19.38
CA ASN A 162 14.45 1.35 18.90
C ASN A 162 15.14 0.08 19.41
N GLU A 163 14.95 -0.31 20.66
CA GLU A 163 15.55 -1.53 21.23
C GLU A 163 15.01 -2.79 20.54
N VAL A 164 13.69 -2.88 20.34
CA VAL A 164 13.06 -3.99 19.61
C VAL A 164 13.55 -4.02 18.18
N GLY A 165 13.59 -2.88 17.50
CA GLY A 165 14.07 -2.79 16.12
C GLY A 165 15.52 -3.23 15.97
N LYS A 166 16.39 -2.86 16.91
CA LYS A 166 17.78 -3.32 16.95
C LYS A 166 17.87 -4.85 17.07
N LYS A 167 17.10 -5.47 17.95
CA LYS A 167 17.10 -6.94 18.11
C LYS A 167 16.62 -7.65 16.85
N ILE A 168 15.59 -7.13 16.19
CA ILE A 168 15.07 -7.66 14.93
C ILE A 168 16.13 -7.55 13.83
N HIS A 169 16.82 -6.39 13.73
CA HIS A 169 17.91 -6.18 12.80
C HIS A 169 19.09 -7.15 13.05
N ASP A 170 19.52 -7.29 14.31
CA ASP A 170 20.60 -8.20 14.71
C ASP A 170 20.27 -9.68 14.37
N ALA A 171 18.98 -10.04 14.32
CA ALA A 171 18.51 -11.35 13.88
C ALA A 171 18.42 -11.50 12.35
N GLY A 172 18.75 -10.46 11.57
CA GLY A 172 18.77 -10.47 10.11
C GLY A 172 17.42 -10.20 9.46
N MET A 173 16.44 -9.72 10.22
CA MET A 173 15.13 -9.28 9.72
C MET A 173 15.05 -7.74 9.72
N THR A 174 14.02 -7.18 9.10
CA THR A 174 13.78 -5.74 9.09
C THR A 174 12.51 -5.43 9.85
N PHE A 175 12.56 -4.47 10.76
CA PHE A 175 11.40 -4.01 11.51
C PHE A 175 10.70 -2.87 10.79
N LEU A 176 9.39 -3.00 10.61
CA LEU A 176 8.53 -1.99 10.00
C LEU A 176 7.50 -1.48 11.00
N TYR A 177 7.10 -0.23 10.79
CA TYR A 177 5.97 0.38 11.47
C TYR A 177 4.84 0.64 10.47
N HIS A 178 3.65 0.12 10.75
CA HIS A 178 2.42 0.37 10.02
C HIS A 178 1.63 1.49 10.70
N ASN A 179 1.33 2.55 9.97
CA ASN A 179 0.67 3.73 10.51
C ASN A 179 -0.85 3.66 10.41
N HIS A 180 -1.48 4.46 11.27
CA HIS A 180 -2.86 4.93 11.18
C HIS A 180 -2.88 6.44 10.92
N ASP A 181 -3.99 7.11 11.16
CA ASP A 181 -4.11 8.56 11.03
C ASP A 181 -3.56 9.32 12.24
N PHE A 182 -3.53 8.69 13.43
CA PHE A 182 -3.12 9.33 14.67
C PHE A 182 -1.63 9.66 14.76
N GLU A 183 -0.76 9.12 13.93
CA GLU A 183 0.64 9.53 13.84
C GLU A 183 0.82 10.85 13.08
N PHE A 184 -0.15 11.22 12.26
CA PHE A 184 -0.14 12.45 11.49
C PHE A 184 -0.74 13.64 12.26
N VAL A 185 -0.42 13.76 13.55
CA VAL A 185 -0.68 14.94 14.36
C VAL A 185 0.56 15.82 14.40
N LYS A 186 0.35 17.15 14.45
CA LYS A 186 1.46 18.09 14.61
C LYS A 186 1.91 18.14 16.05
N LEU A 187 3.19 17.87 16.27
CA LEU A 187 3.86 18.11 17.55
C LEU A 187 4.03 19.62 17.81
N PRO A 188 4.35 20.02 19.04
CA PRO A 188 4.54 21.44 19.40
C PRO A 188 5.62 22.15 18.56
N ASP A 189 6.61 21.44 18.04
CA ASP A 189 7.66 21.95 17.16
C ASP A 189 7.25 22.02 15.68
N GLY A 190 6.03 21.60 15.32
CA GLY A 190 5.45 21.65 13.99
C GLY A 190 5.74 20.43 13.11
N ARG A 191 6.55 19.47 13.55
CA ARG A 191 6.74 18.19 12.86
C ARG A 191 5.49 17.32 12.98
N TRP A 192 5.30 16.40 12.03
CA TRP A 192 4.37 15.30 12.22
C TRP A 192 4.93 14.31 13.25
N GLY A 193 4.09 13.73 14.10
CA GLY A 193 4.49 12.65 15.01
C GLY A 193 5.13 11.47 14.26
N TYR A 194 4.57 11.14 13.08
CA TYR A 194 5.14 10.15 12.18
C TYR A 194 6.61 10.48 11.81
N ASP A 195 6.89 11.72 11.39
CA ASP A 195 8.25 12.15 11.06
C ASP A 195 9.18 12.08 12.27
N ALA A 196 8.72 12.55 13.42
CA ALA A 196 9.51 12.57 14.65
C ALA A 196 9.93 11.17 15.10
N MET A 197 9.06 10.16 14.94
CA MET A 197 9.38 8.77 15.23
C MET A 197 10.53 8.26 14.33
N PHE A 198 10.42 8.48 13.02
CA PHE A 198 11.44 8.02 12.08
C PHE A 198 12.75 8.83 12.15
N GLU A 199 12.71 10.09 12.60
CA GLU A 199 13.91 10.89 12.85
C GLU A 199 14.65 10.45 14.13
N ALA A 200 13.92 9.98 15.14
CA ALA A 200 14.47 9.55 16.41
C ALA A 200 15.12 8.16 16.36
N ILE A 201 14.70 7.29 15.43
CA ILE A 201 15.13 5.89 15.38
C ILE A 201 16.00 5.67 14.14
N PRO A 202 17.17 4.99 14.27
CA PRO A 202 18.03 4.65 13.15
C PRO A 202 17.27 3.92 12.02
N HIS A 203 17.67 4.19 10.78
CA HIS A 203 17.06 3.62 9.58
C HIS A 203 17.04 2.07 9.57
N ASP A 204 18.11 1.44 10.02
CA ASP A 204 18.25 -0.02 10.10
C ASP A 204 17.50 -0.67 11.27
N HIS A 205 17.04 0.16 12.24
CA HIS A 205 16.22 -0.32 13.34
C HIS A 205 14.71 -0.14 13.10
N LEU A 206 14.29 0.80 12.22
CA LEU A 206 12.90 1.01 11.90
C LEU A 206 12.74 1.56 10.50
N MET A 207 11.97 0.87 9.68
CA MET A 207 11.51 1.33 8.37
C MET A 207 9.98 1.46 8.36
N SER A 208 9.46 2.10 7.35
CA SER A 208 8.02 2.33 7.18
C SER A 208 7.37 1.21 6.39
N GLU A 209 6.20 0.77 6.87
CA GLU A 209 5.14 0.19 6.06
C GLU A 209 4.01 1.21 6.01
N LEU A 210 4.03 2.11 5.02
CA LEU A 210 3.06 3.19 4.98
C LEU A 210 1.70 2.69 4.49
N ASP A 211 0.68 2.80 5.36
CA ASP A 211 -0.71 2.68 4.94
C ASP A 211 -1.18 3.99 4.32
N THR A 212 -1.47 3.91 3.02
CA THR A 212 -1.82 5.08 2.21
C THR A 212 -3.23 5.60 2.49
N CYS A 213 -4.15 4.76 2.95
CA CYS A 213 -5.50 5.18 3.37
C CYS A 213 -5.42 6.10 4.58
N TRP A 214 -4.80 5.65 5.65
CA TRP A 214 -4.70 6.42 6.88
C TRP A 214 -3.89 7.70 6.71
N CYS A 215 -2.82 7.64 5.92
CA CYS A 215 -2.06 8.83 5.54
C CYS A 215 -2.92 9.83 4.76
N ASP A 216 -3.71 9.36 3.78
CA ASP A 216 -4.61 10.21 2.98
C ASP A 216 -5.73 10.81 3.83
N VAL A 217 -6.34 10.02 4.72
CA VAL A 217 -7.37 10.46 5.67
C VAL A 217 -6.89 11.63 6.52
N ALA A 218 -5.64 11.57 6.98
CA ALA A 218 -5.06 12.56 7.88
C ALA A 218 -4.49 13.78 7.15
N THR A 219 -3.89 13.59 5.97
CA THR A 219 -3.08 14.63 5.31
C THR A 219 -3.57 15.02 3.92
N GLY A 220 -4.21 14.10 3.18
CA GLY A 220 -4.51 14.26 1.76
C GLY A 220 -3.28 14.16 0.85
N GLU A 221 -2.11 13.75 1.37
CA GLU A 221 -0.80 13.82 0.71
C GLU A 221 -0.09 12.45 0.68
N ALA A 222 -0.85 11.33 0.57
CA ALA A 222 -0.27 9.99 0.63
C ALA A 222 0.85 9.74 -0.40
N PRO A 223 0.76 10.13 -1.68
CA PRO A 223 1.84 9.95 -2.63
C PRO A 223 3.13 10.70 -2.24
N GLU A 224 3.00 11.93 -1.69
CA GLU A 224 4.09 12.77 -1.24
C GLU A 224 4.81 12.15 -0.05
N PHE A 225 4.06 11.57 0.90
CA PHE A 225 4.64 10.83 2.02
C PHE A 225 5.38 9.58 1.57
N VAL A 226 4.85 8.82 0.61
CA VAL A 226 5.55 7.68 0.01
C VAL A 226 6.89 8.12 -0.60
N GLU A 227 6.91 9.20 -1.41
CA GLU A 227 8.15 9.73 -2.02
C GLU A 227 9.13 10.29 -0.96
N LYS A 228 8.63 10.91 0.11
CA LYS A 228 9.44 11.44 1.22
C LYS A 228 10.27 10.36 1.91
N TYR A 229 9.73 9.16 2.03
CA TYR A 229 10.38 8.03 2.69
C TYR A 229 11.16 7.13 1.71
N THR A 230 11.63 7.67 0.57
CA THR A 230 12.48 6.95 -0.38
C THR A 230 13.61 6.21 0.33
N ASP A 231 13.84 4.94 -0.05
CA ASP A 231 14.78 3.99 0.55
C ASP A 231 14.47 3.56 2.00
N ARG A 232 13.43 4.10 2.63
CA ARG A 232 12.99 3.75 3.99
C ARG A 232 11.58 3.17 4.04
N ILE A 233 10.99 2.86 2.88
CA ILE A 233 9.63 2.35 2.73
C ILE A 233 9.61 1.09 1.86
N PRO A 234 10.08 -0.07 2.39
CA PRO A 234 10.14 -1.28 1.58
C PRO A 234 8.76 -1.86 1.23
N VAL A 235 7.72 -1.50 1.99
CA VAL A 235 6.35 -1.97 1.81
C VAL A 235 5.39 -0.78 1.84
N VAL A 236 4.44 -0.74 0.89
CA VAL A 236 3.35 0.24 0.82
C VAL A 236 2.02 -0.48 0.85
N HIS A 237 1.16 -0.15 1.82
CA HIS A 237 -0.19 -0.68 1.90
C HIS A 237 -1.15 0.09 1.01
N LEU A 238 -1.85 -0.66 0.16
CA LEU A 238 -2.91 -0.17 -0.71
C LEU A 238 -4.25 -0.48 -0.06
N LYS A 239 -4.81 0.49 0.64
CA LYS A 239 -6.09 0.39 1.35
C LYS A 239 -7.00 1.50 0.87
N ASP A 240 -8.19 1.15 0.41
CA ASP A 240 -9.14 2.10 -0.17
C ASP A 240 -10.34 2.31 0.73
N TYR A 241 -10.92 3.51 0.68
CA TYR A 241 -11.98 3.90 1.59
C TYR A 241 -12.97 4.87 0.93
N ILE A 242 -14.13 5.03 1.58
CA ILE A 242 -15.06 6.13 1.36
C ILE A 242 -15.27 6.85 2.68
N LYS A 243 -15.05 8.17 2.69
CA LYS A 243 -15.34 9.05 3.82
C LYS A 243 -16.34 10.13 3.38
N LYS A 244 -17.40 10.33 4.17
CA LYS A 244 -18.40 11.39 3.98
C LYS A 244 -18.69 12.03 5.31
N GLY A 245 -18.62 13.35 5.38
CA GLY A 245 -18.83 14.10 6.62
C GLY A 245 -17.71 13.91 7.65
N GLU A 246 -17.99 14.28 8.89
CA GLU A 246 -17.02 14.10 10.00
C GLU A 246 -17.27 12.77 10.68
N VAL A 247 -16.20 11.97 10.78
CA VAL A 247 -16.18 10.70 11.50
C VAL A 247 -15.03 10.78 12.49
N LYS A 248 -15.35 10.68 13.78
CA LYS A 248 -14.39 10.84 14.87
C LYS A 248 -13.76 9.52 15.27
N ASN A 249 -14.51 8.45 15.17
CA ASN A 249 -14.07 7.13 15.60
C ASN A 249 -14.09 6.14 14.43
N MET A 250 -12.91 5.97 13.82
CA MET A 250 -12.72 5.04 12.70
C MET A 250 -12.11 3.69 13.14
N TYR A 251 -11.61 3.60 14.41
CA TYR A 251 -10.82 2.46 14.86
C TYR A 251 -11.64 1.21 15.21
N LYS A 252 -12.95 1.37 15.44
CA LYS A 252 -13.87 0.23 15.59
C LYS A 252 -13.84 -0.69 14.36
N LEU A 253 -13.53 -0.13 13.18
CA LEU A 253 -13.44 -0.86 11.91
C LEU A 253 -12.20 -1.76 11.80
N ILE A 254 -11.22 -1.55 12.66
CA ILE A 254 -10.00 -2.39 12.75
C ILE A 254 -10.01 -3.27 14.02
N GLY A 255 -11.18 -3.47 14.62
CA GLY A 255 -11.37 -4.36 15.77
C GLY A 255 -10.99 -3.76 17.12
N ILE A 256 -10.85 -2.42 17.21
CA ILE A 256 -10.54 -1.75 18.47
C ILE A 256 -11.84 -1.20 19.07
N ASP A 257 -12.19 -1.67 20.27
CA ASP A 257 -13.33 -1.16 21.02
C ASP A 257 -13.05 0.27 21.47
N THR A 258 -13.85 1.17 20.97
CA THR A 258 -13.81 2.59 21.33
C THR A 258 -15.20 3.01 21.78
N GLU A 259 -15.28 3.91 22.77
CA GLU A 259 -16.56 4.48 23.17
C GLU A 259 -17.20 5.24 22.00
N GLU A 260 -18.51 5.11 21.82
CA GLU A 260 -19.25 5.89 20.82
C GLU A 260 -19.17 7.37 21.19
N GLU A 261 -18.49 8.18 20.37
CA GLU A 261 -18.52 9.61 20.53
C GLU A 261 -19.84 10.19 20.00
N GLU A 262 -20.57 10.91 20.88
CA GLU A 262 -21.75 11.69 20.47
C GLU A 262 -21.34 12.73 19.41
N GLY A 263 -22.00 12.70 18.23
CA GLY A 263 -21.85 13.71 17.20
C GLY A 263 -21.25 13.26 15.87
N ASP A 264 -21.02 11.96 15.65
CA ASP A 264 -20.70 11.43 14.34
C ASP A 264 -21.88 11.67 13.38
N THR A 265 -21.66 12.52 12.38
CA THR A 265 -22.63 12.81 11.32
C THR A 265 -22.19 12.26 9.97
N GLY A 266 -21.09 11.50 9.97
CA GLY A 266 -20.42 11.01 8.78
C GLY A 266 -20.52 9.50 8.58
N TYR A 267 -19.82 9.06 7.56
CA TYR A 267 -19.61 7.65 7.22
C TYR A 267 -18.16 7.46 6.82
N PHE A 268 -17.53 6.43 7.38
CA PHE A 268 -16.27 5.91 6.92
C PHE A 268 -16.39 4.41 6.68
N GLY A 269 -15.80 3.93 5.60
CA GLY A 269 -15.81 2.50 5.33
C GLY A 269 -14.82 2.10 4.26
N PHE A 270 -14.16 0.97 4.49
CA PHE A 270 -13.19 0.40 3.55
C PHE A 270 -13.87 -0.10 2.27
N ARG A 271 -13.10 -0.13 1.20
CA ARG A 271 -13.52 -0.62 -0.12
C ARG A 271 -12.39 -1.43 -0.76
N PRO A 272 -12.71 -2.35 -1.65
CA PRO A 272 -11.69 -2.93 -2.52
C PRO A 272 -10.92 -1.83 -3.25
N VAL A 273 -9.63 -2.02 -3.45
CA VAL A 273 -8.76 -1.09 -4.16
C VAL A 273 -9.36 -0.73 -5.52
N GLY A 274 -9.53 0.57 -5.77
CA GLY A 274 -10.16 1.13 -6.97
C GLY A 274 -11.68 1.30 -6.90
N PHE A 275 -12.30 0.97 -5.76
CA PHE A 275 -13.74 1.13 -5.53
C PHE A 275 -14.07 2.16 -4.44
N GLY A 276 -13.06 2.80 -3.89
CA GLY A 276 -13.17 3.90 -2.95
C GLY A 276 -12.87 5.26 -3.58
N GLN A 277 -12.24 6.15 -2.80
CA GLN A 277 -11.94 7.50 -3.23
C GLN A 277 -10.44 7.77 -3.45
N MET A 278 -9.57 6.78 -3.19
CA MET A 278 -8.13 6.89 -3.44
C MET A 278 -7.82 6.99 -4.94
N ILE A 279 -6.85 7.82 -5.29
CA ILE A 279 -6.31 7.92 -6.66
C ILE A 279 -5.02 7.13 -6.74
N TRP A 280 -5.06 5.98 -7.41
CA TRP A 280 -4.02 4.96 -7.31
C TRP A 280 -2.78 5.19 -8.17
N GLU A 281 -2.90 5.78 -9.37
CA GLU A 281 -1.74 5.98 -10.24
C GLU A 281 -0.62 6.81 -9.59
N PRO A 282 -0.89 7.94 -8.88
CA PRO A 282 0.14 8.67 -8.16
C PRO A 282 0.79 7.85 -7.04
N VAL A 283 0.00 7.09 -6.26
CA VAL A 283 0.51 6.23 -5.16
C VAL A 283 1.44 5.15 -5.70
N LEU A 284 1.01 4.45 -6.77
CA LEU A 284 1.79 3.40 -7.41
C LEU A 284 3.08 3.94 -8.06
N ASP A 285 3.02 5.12 -8.70
CA ASP A 285 4.20 5.79 -9.25
C ASP A 285 5.16 6.23 -8.13
N ALA A 286 4.65 6.73 -7.01
CA ALA A 286 5.42 7.10 -5.82
C ALA A 286 6.11 5.89 -5.21
N SER A 287 5.42 4.75 -5.09
CA SER A 287 6.00 3.50 -4.56
C SER A 287 7.20 3.02 -5.37
N ILE A 288 7.13 3.12 -6.72
CA ILE A 288 8.28 2.79 -7.59
C ILE A 288 9.43 3.78 -7.37
N LYS A 289 9.16 5.08 -7.30
CA LYS A 289 10.18 6.12 -7.10
C LYS A 289 10.85 6.02 -5.73
N ALA A 290 10.08 5.63 -4.72
CA ALA A 290 10.57 5.45 -3.35
C ALA A 290 11.38 4.16 -3.16
N ASN A 291 11.59 3.37 -4.24
CA ASN A 291 12.29 2.09 -4.20
C ASN A 291 11.64 1.06 -3.28
N ALA A 292 10.32 1.09 -3.12
CA ALA A 292 9.60 0.05 -2.41
C ALA A 292 9.85 -1.32 -3.05
N ASN A 293 9.78 -2.38 -2.25
CA ASN A 293 9.94 -3.76 -2.72
C ASN A 293 8.59 -4.40 -3.02
N TRP A 294 7.55 -3.98 -2.31
CA TRP A 294 6.20 -4.55 -2.39
C TRP A 294 5.13 -3.46 -2.29
N VAL A 295 4.02 -3.72 -2.95
CA VAL A 295 2.73 -3.11 -2.60
C VAL A 295 1.81 -4.21 -2.09
N ILE A 296 1.09 -3.96 -0.99
CA ILE A 296 0.24 -4.95 -0.32
C ILE A 296 -1.19 -4.42 -0.25
N VAL A 297 -2.13 -5.18 -0.80
CA VAL A 297 -3.57 -4.88 -0.68
C VAL A 297 -4.04 -5.22 0.72
N GLU A 298 -4.74 -4.30 1.37
CA GLU A 298 -5.36 -4.51 2.67
C GLU A 298 -6.81 -4.00 2.70
N GLN A 299 -7.68 -4.76 3.35
CA GLN A 299 -9.06 -4.35 3.65
C GLN A 299 -9.51 -5.09 4.92
N ASP A 300 -9.70 -4.37 6.03
CA ASP A 300 -10.01 -5.00 7.34
C ASP A 300 -11.47 -5.44 7.44
N GLU A 301 -12.40 -4.69 6.87
CA GLU A 301 -13.83 -4.95 6.90
C GLU A 301 -14.43 -4.99 5.50
N HIS A 302 -15.33 -5.97 5.27
CA HIS A 302 -15.91 -6.26 3.96
C HIS A 302 -17.42 -5.97 3.89
N TYR A 303 -18.03 -5.72 5.03
CA TYR A 303 -19.48 -5.50 5.20
C TYR A 303 -20.29 -6.66 4.64
N GLU A 304 -21.17 -6.42 3.65
CA GLU A 304 -22.01 -7.45 3.02
C GLU A 304 -21.30 -8.20 1.87
N MET A 305 -20.05 -7.84 1.54
CA MET A 305 -19.30 -8.50 0.46
C MET A 305 -18.49 -9.67 0.99
N ASP A 306 -18.36 -10.69 0.17
CA ASP A 306 -17.44 -11.80 0.42
C ASP A 306 -15.97 -11.31 0.44
N PRO A 307 -15.15 -11.66 1.45
CA PRO A 307 -13.77 -11.21 1.57
C PRO A 307 -12.90 -11.61 0.35
N LEU A 308 -13.08 -12.81 -0.20
CA LEU A 308 -12.35 -13.24 -1.40
C LEU A 308 -12.79 -12.46 -2.64
N GLU A 309 -14.05 -12.09 -2.72
CA GLU A 309 -14.53 -11.23 -3.81
C GLU A 309 -13.93 -9.82 -3.71
N CYS A 310 -13.77 -9.26 -2.51
CA CYS A 310 -13.07 -8.00 -2.29
C CYS A 310 -11.60 -8.09 -2.74
N ALA A 311 -10.90 -9.15 -2.32
CA ALA A 311 -9.53 -9.43 -2.73
C ALA A 311 -9.41 -9.57 -4.25
N ARG A 312 -10.33 -10.31 -4.89
CA ARG A 312 -10.36 -10.49 -6.34
C ARG A 312 -10.55 -9.16 -7.08
N ARG A 313 -11.49 -8.31 -6.64
CA ARG A 313 -11.75 -6.99 -7.25
C ARG A 313 -10.55 -6.07 -7.14
N SER A 314 -9.92 -6.01 -5.98
CA SER A 314 -8.71 -5.23 -5.75
C SER A 314 -7.60 -5.65 -6.72
N ARG A 315 -7.37 -6.96 -6.84
CA ARG A 315 -6.34 -7.49 -7.74
C ARG A 315 -6.64 -7.24 -9.22
N GLU A 316 -7.89 -7.38 -9.64
CA GLU A 316 -8.31 -7.09 -11.01
C GLU A 316 -8.16 -5.62 -11.37
N TYR A 317 -8.52 -4.72 -10.45
CA TYR A 317 -8.31 -3.29 -10.68
C TYR A 317 -6.81 -2.96 -10.89
N LEU A 318 -5.92 -3.51 -10.06
CA LEU A 318 -4.48 -3.34 -10.23
C LEU A 318 -4.00 -3.92 -11.58
N LYS A 319 -4.54 -5.06 -12.02
CA LYS A 319 -4.26 -5.60 -13.37
C LYS A 319 -4.71 -4.66 -14.50
N ILE A 320 -5.85 -3.97 -14.35
CA ILE A 320 -6.31 -2.96 -15.32
C ILE A 320 -5.33 -1.80 -15.39
N LEU A 321 -4.76 -1.35 -14.28
CA LEU A 321 -3.69 -0.36 -14.23
C LEU A 321 -2.36 -0.92 -14.76
N GLY A 322 -2.36 -2.23 -15.03
CA GLY A 322 -1.22 -2.94 -15.58
C GLY A 322 -0.24 -3.47 -14.52
N TRP A 323 -0.67 -3.66 -13.29
CA TRP A 323 0.08 -4.22 -12.15
C TRP A 323 -0.26 -5.69 -11.91
#